data_f22897b512aa25b160f1ecf721ae799a
#
_entry.id   f22897b512aa25b160f1ecf721ae799a
#
_cell.length_a   1.000
_cell.length_b   1.000
_cell.length_c   1.000
_cell.angle_alpha   90.00
_cell.angle_beta   90.00
_cell.angle_gamma   90.00
#
_symmetry.space_group_name_H-M   'P 1'
#
loop_
_entity.id
_entity.type
_entity.pdbx_description
1 polymer ?
#
loop_
_entity_poly.entity_id
_entity_poly.type
_entity_poly.pdbx_seq_one_letter_code
_entity_poly.pdbx_strand_id
1 'polypeptide(L)'
;RYVGIAKAFRAMIYMDMARLFEFKKTGFSKLDDEAATNGVYGLTVPIIGENITEAEARNNPRVPFYTIYRYILDDLENAEVLLADYLRPTKNMPDLSIIFALKARFWLELGTRFEKYSNDLAALIQNVDLDIDSDKDCYIKAADCARQAIVKSGAAPLTELEWYGGKDYFTAFNSIQTSAWMWGGIMNKENIHSVWLNLAGHLCTEQTFGVGGISYGAHRMISKVLFEQISDDDWRKETWIAPEDAGKAPGTKYHT
;
A
#
# COMPACT_ATOMS: atom_id res chain seq x y z
N ARG A 1 14.76 6.56 -17.53
CA ARG A 1 13.31 6.47 -17.33
C ARG A 1 12.85 5.05 -16.95
N TYR A 2 13.02 4.03 -17.80
CA TYR A 2 12.55 2.66 -17.50
C TYR A 2 13.18 2.06 -16.25
N VAL A 3 14.44 2.32 -16.00
CA VAL A 3 15.13 1.91 -14.77
C VAL A 3 14.50 2.56 -13.53
N GLY A 4 14.18 3.86 -13.60
CA GLY A 4 13.51 4.55 -12.50
C GLY A 4 12.11 3.97 -12.20
N ILE A 5 11.33 3.66 -13.24
CA ILE A 5 10.03 2.98 -13.10
C ILE A 5 10.21 1.59 -12.45
N ALA A 6 11.16 0.80 -12.93
CA ALA A 6 11.43 -0.52 -12.37
C ALA A 6 11.85 -0.47 -10.90
N LYS A 7 12.70 0.50 -10.53
CA LYS A 7 13.10 0.74 -9.14
C LYS A 7 11.92 1.13 -8.25
N ALA A 8 11.02 1.98 -8.73
CA ALA A 8 9.80 2.34 -8.00
C ALA A 8 8.90 1.12 -7.70
N PHE A 9 8.68 0.26 -8.69
CA PHE A 9 7.94 -0.99 -8.49
C PHE A 9 8.68 -1.94 -7.55
N ARG A 10 9.99 -2.08 -7.69
CA ARG A 10 10.80 -2.94 -6.84
C ARG A 10 10.75 -2.48 -5.38
N ALA A 11 10.92 -1.18 -5.15
CA ALA A 11 10.80 -0.60 -3.81
C ALA A 11 9.42 -0.86 -3.19
N MET A 12 8.33 -0.64 -3.92
CA MET A 12 6.98 -0.92 -3.47
C MET A 12 6.80 -2.40 -3.10
N ILE A 13 7.25 -3.32 -3.96
CA ILE A 13 7.13 -4.76 -3.71
C ILE A 13 7.95 -5.17 -2.49
N TYR A 14 9.18 -4.67 -2.34
CA TYR A 14 10.00 -4.97 -1.18
C TYR A 14 9.44 -4.39 0.13
N MET A 15 8.79 -3.23 0.10
CA MET A 15 8.07 -2.71 1.27
C MET A 15 6.97 -3.69 1.72
N ASP A 16 6.17 -4.18 0.79
CA ASP A 16 5.10 -5.12 1.11
C ASP A 16 5.66 -6.49 1.53
N MET A 17 6.70 -7.00 0.86
CA MET A 17 7.36 -8.25 1.24
C MET A 17 8.03 -8.16 2.62
N ALA A 18 8.72 -7.07 2.93
CA ALA A 18 9.33 -6.87 4.24
C ALA A 18 8.25 -6.89 5.33
N ARG A 19 7.13 -6.20 5.11
CA ARG A 19 6.01 -6.17 6.05
C ARG A 19 5.37 -7.52 6.29
N LEU A 20 5.19 -8.31 5.22
CA LEU A 20 4.51 -9.61 5.27
C LEU A 20 5.39 -10.73 5.83
N PHE A 21 6.69 -10.71 5.54
CA PHE A 21 7.58 -11.83 5.81
C PHE A 21 8.60 -11.59 6.92
N GLU A 22 8.66 -10.39 7.47
CA GLU A 22 9.49 -10.15 8.63
C GLU A 22 8.94 -10.88 9.86
N PHE A 23 9.80 -11.63 10.54
CA PHE A 23 9.42 -12.19 11.82
C PHE A 23 9.45 -11.11 12.91
N LYS A 24 8.30 -10.85 13.50
CA LYS A 24 8.10 -9.92 14.62
C LYS A 24 7.63 -10.68 15.84
N LYS A 25 7.82 -10.10 17.04
CA LYS A 25 7.27 -10.69 18.27
C LYS A 25 5.77 -10.89 18.16
N THR A 26 5.33 -12.12 18.42
CA THR A 26 3.94 -12.54 18.32
C THR A 26 3.17 -12.37 19.64
N GLY A 27 3.88 -12.30 20.77
CA GLY A 27 3.34 -12.37 22.12
C GLY A 27 3.12 -13.81 22.62
N PHE A 28 3.42 -14.81 21.81
CA PHE A 28 3.43 -16.22 22.21
C PHE A 28 4.85 -16.63 22.60
N SER A 29 5.12 -16.78 23.90
CA SER A 29 6.47 -16.97 24.44
C SER A 29 7.23 -18.08 23.72
N LYS A 30 6.61 -19.23 23.48
CA LYS A 30 7.26 -20.36 22.79
C LYS A 30 7.77 -20.01 21.40
N LEU A 31 6.97 -19.31 20.58
CA LEU A 31 7.36 -18.91 19.23
C LEU A 31 8.42 -17.81 19.27
N ASP A 32 8.28 -16.87 20.21
CA ASP A 32 9.24 -15.79 20.37
C ASP A 32 10.60 -16.30 20.88
N ASP A 33 10.61 -17.29 21.79
CA ASP A 33 11.83 -17.95 22.29
C ASP A 33 12.52 -18.78 21.20
N GLU A 34 11.76 -19.52 20.39
CA GLU A 34 12.29 -20.26 19.23
C GLU A 34 12.89 -19.30 18.20
N ALA A 35 12.22 -18.16 17.92
CA ALA A 35 12.72 -17.15 17.01
C ALA A 35 14.02 -16.51 17.51
N ALA A 36 14.10 -16.21 18.81
CA ALA A 36 15.31 -15.67 19.43
C ALA A 36 16.47 -16.69 19.37
N THR A 37 16.17 -17.96 19.67
CA THR A 37 17.16 -19.04 19.64
C THR A 37 17.73 -19.27 18.24
N ASN A 38 16.89 -19.15 17.22
CA ASN A 38 17.28 -19.34 15.82
C ASN A 38 17.77 -18.06 15.13
N GLY A 39 17.80 -16.91 15.84
CA GLY A 39 18.27 -15.65 15.31
C GLY A 39 17.47 -15.13 14.11
N VAL A 40 16.17 -15.45 14.04
CA VAL A 40 15.31 -15.05 12.89
C VAL A 40 14.52 -13.75 13.15
N TYR A 41 14.57 -13.22 14.36
CA TYR A 41 13.89 -11.98 14.69
C TYR A 41 14.42 -10.82 13.82
N GLY A 42 13.50 -10.08 13.20
CA GLY A 42 13.84 -8.95 12.32
C GLY A 42 14.43 -9.34 10.96
N LEU A 43 14.52 -10.63 10.63
CA LEU A 43 14.86 -11.06 9.28
C LEU A 43 13.65 -10.89 8.36
N THR A 44 13.90 -10.29 7.20
CA THR A 44 12.88 -10.00 6.18
C THR A 44 12.94 -11.02 5.04
N VAL A 45 13.28 -10.60 3.86
CA VAL A 45 13.40 -11.43 2.65
C VAL A 45 14.80 -11.28 2.04
N PRO A 46 15.23 -12.21 1.17
CA PRO A 46 16.45 -12.02 0.39
C PRO A 46 16.35 -10.81 -0.53
N ILE A 47 17.46 -10.11 -0.75
CA ILE A 47 17.54 -9.03 -1.74
C ILE A 47 18.05 -9.62 -3.05
N ILE A 48 17.28 -9.46 -4.12
CA ILE A 48 17.66 -9.81 -5.49
C ILE A 48 18.08 -8.53 -6.20
N GLY A 49 19.39 -8.33 -6.30
CA GLY A 49 19.99 -7.19 -6.98
C GLY A 49 20.03 -7.37 -8.51
N GLU A 50 20.49 -6.33 -9.21
CA GLU A 50 20.50 -6.30 -10.68
C GLU A 50 21.51 -7.28 -11.30
N ASN A 51 22.56 -7.61 -10.58
CA ASN A 51 23.68 -8.44 -11.09
C ASN A 51 23.74 -9.84 -10.44
N ILE A 52 22.73 -10.24 -9.69
CA ILE A 52 22.72 -11.54 -9.03
C ILE A 52 22.54 -12.67 -10.07
N THR A 53 23.35 -13.67 -9.98
CA THR A 53 23.19 -14.88 -10.81
C THR A 53 22.09 -15.79 -10.26
N GLU A 54 21.59 -16.72 -11.09
CA GLU A 54 20.58 -17.70 -10.66
C GLU A 54 21.09 -18.55 -9.49
N ALA A 55 22.35 -18.96 -9.52
CA ALA A 55 22.96 -19.77 -8.45
C ALA A 55 23.03 -19.01 -7.13
N GLU A 56 23.42 -17.75 -7.15
CA GLU A 56 23.44 -16.87 -5.98
C GLU A 56 22.01 -16.59 -5.47
N ALA A 57 21.05 -16.36 -6.37
CA ALA A 57 19.67 -16.14 -6.01
C ALA A 57 19.04 -17.35 -5.27
N ARG A 58 19.41 -18.58 -5.65
CA ARG A 58 18.92 -19.80 -5.00
C ARG A 58 19.45 -19.98 -3.58
N ASN A 59 20.62 -19.45 -3.27
CA ASN A 59 21.29 -19.56 -1.97
C ASN A 59 21.34 -18.22 -1.23
N ASN A 60 20.47 -17.27 -1.59
CA ASN A 60 20.45 -15.94 -1.04
C ASN A 60 19.74 -15.93 0.34
N PRO A 61 20.44 -15.62 1.43
CA PRO A 61 19.83 -15.59 2.76
C PRO A 61 18.89 -14.40 2.93
N ARG A 62 17.98 -14.52 3.88
CA ARG A 62 17.16 -13.42 4.36
C ARG A 62 18.05 -12.34 4.99
N VAL A 63 17.68 -11.08 4.83
CA VAL A 63 18.42 -9.94 5.37
C VAL A 63 17.68 -9.31 6.56
N PRO A 64 18.42 -8.67 7.48
CA PRO A 64 17.81 -7.88 8.54
C PRO A 64 16.98 -6.70 7.99
N PHE A 65 15.99 -6.27 8.77
CA PHE A 65 15.08 -5.19 8.37
C PHE A 65 15.83 -3.89 8.00
N TYR A 66 16.86 -3.51 8.72
CA TYR A 66 17.62 -2.28 8.41
C TYR A 66 18.31 -2.35 7.04
N THR A 67 18.77 -3.52 6.64
CA THR A 67 19.40 -3.72 5.32
C THR A 67 18.39 -3.57 4.19
N ILE A 68 17.21 -4.18 4.31
CA ILE A 68 16.20 -4.07 3.25
C ILE A 68 15.59 -2.67 3.19
N TYR A 69 15.42 -1.98 4.33
CA TYR A 69 14.91 -0.61 4.31
C TYR A 69 15.91 0.36 3.68
N ARG A 70 17.22 0.19 3.89
CA ARG A 70 18.22 0.98 3.14
C ARG A 70 18.12 0.71 1.64
N TYR A 71 18.03 -0.56 1.24
CA TYR A 71 17.88 -0.93 -0.17
C TYR A 71 16.62 -0.34 -0.83
N ILE A 72 15.49 -0.36 -0.12
CA ILE A 72 14.25 0.25 -0.58
C ILE A 72 14.42 1.76 -0.76
N LEU A 73 15.03 2.43 0.21
CA LEU A 73 15.25 3.88 0.12
C LEU A 73 16.22 4.23 -1.02
N ASP A 74 17.28 3.46 -1.22
CA ASP A 74 18.19 3.63 -2.36
C ASP A 74 17.45 3.55 -3.71
N ASP A 75 16.54 2.61 -3.84
CA ASP A 75 15.72 2.50 -5.05
C ASP A 75 14.78 3.70 -5.24
N LEU A 76 14.18 4.20 -4.16
CA LEU A 76 13.32 5.37 -4.22
C LEU A 76 14.11 6.66 -4.54
N GLU A 77 15.30 6.82 -3.95
CA GLU A 77 16.18 7.96 -4.21
C GLU A 77 16.71 7.95 -5.65
N ASN A 78 17.13 6.79 -6.13
CA ASN A 78 17.53 6.64 -7.53
C ASN A 78 16.36 6.87 -8.49
N ALA A 79 15.16 6.37 -8.17
CA ALA A 79 13.98 6.60 -8.98
C ALA A 79 13.58 8.08 -9.01
N GLU A 80 13.73 8.82 -7.92
CA GLU A 80 13.49 10.25 -7.84
C GLU A 80 14.34 11.00 -8.85
N VAL A 81 15.65 10.74 -8.90
CA VAL A 81 16.56 11.35 -9.86
C VAL A 81 16.22 10.96 -11.29
N LEU A 82 15.97 9.67 -11.55
CA LEU A 82 15.72 9.14 -12.90
C LEU A 82 14.37 9.54 -13.49
N LEU A 83 13.41 9.95 -12.64
CA LEU A 83 12.07 10.35 -13.04
C LEU A 83 11.78 11.84 -12.80
N ALA A 84 12.80 12.65 -12.48
CA ALA A 84 12.64 14.07 -12.15
C ALA A 84 11.85 14.84 -13.23
N ASP A 85 12.14 14.60 -14.50
CA ASP A 85 11.50 15.27 -15.64
C ASP A 85 10.54 14.33 -16.41
N TYR A 86 10.19 13.19 -15.83
CA TYR A 86 9.34 12.24 -16.51
C TYR A 86 7.86 12.61 -16.40
N LEU A 87 7.27 12.90 -17.55
CA LEU A 87 5.82 13.05 -17.69
C LEU A 87 5.20 11.72 -18.11
N ARG A 88 4.43 11.10 -17.23
CA ARG A 88 3.76 9.84 -17.52
C ARG A 88 2.57 10.02 -18.45
N PRO A 89 2.37 9.14 -19.43
CA PRO A 89 1.21 9.21 -20.32
C PRO A 89 -0.09 8.81 -19.63
N THR A 90 -0.01 7.94 -18.64
CA THR A 90 -1.18 7.41 -17.91
C THR A 90 -0.85 7.18 -16.44
N LYS A 91 -1.86 7.20 -15.57
CA LYS A 91 -1.70 7.02 -14.12
C LYS A 91 -1.41 5.58 -13.68
N ASN A 92 -1.24 4.64 -14.60
CA ASN A 92 -0.78 3.28 -14.27
C ASN A 92 0.74 3.16 -14.20
N MET A 93 1.47 4.21 -14.59
CA MET A 93 2.93 4.29 -14.44
C MET A 93 3.31 5.23 -13.30
N PRO A 94 4.32 4.90 -12.49
CA PRO A 94 4.83 5.83 -11.50
C PRO A 94 5.59 6.97 -12.16
N ASP A 95 5.38 8.18 -11.66
CA ASP A 95 6.16 9.37 -11.94
C ASP A 95 6.74 9.93 -10.65
N LEU A 96 7.33 11.11 -10.70
CA LEU A 96 7.93 11.74 -9.54
C LEU A 96 6.95 11.92 -8.37
N SER A 97 5.67 12.18 -8.65
CA SER A 97 4.65 12.31 -7.61
C SER A 97 4.43 11.00 -6.83
N ILE A 98 4.51 9.88 -7.53
CA ILE A 98 4.37 8.55 -6.94
C ILE A 98 5.62 8.16 -6.15
N ILE A 99 6.80 8.57 -6.59
CA ILE A 99 8.02 8.36 -5.80
C ILE A 99 7.90 9.04 -4.44
N PHE A 100 7.43 10.29 -4.40
CA PHE A 100 7.18 10.97 -3.12
C PHE A 100 6.08 10.29 -2.29
N ALA A 101 5.03 9.78 -2.91
CA ALA A 101 3.99 9.02 -2.21
C ALA A 101 4.55 7.72 -1.60
N LEU A 102 5.41 7.00 -2.31
CA LEU A 102 6.08 5.81 -1.80
C LEU A 102 7.07 6.16 -0.68
N LYS A 103 7.83 7.25 -0.81
CA LYS A 103 8.70 7.76 0.27
C LYS A 103 7.88 8.15 1.51
N ALA A 104 6.72 8.77 1.35
CA ALA A 104 5.83 9.09 2.46
C ALA A 104 5.39 7.83 3.21
N ARG A 105 4.97 6.78 2.50
CA ARG A 105 4.63 5.48 3.09
C ARG A 105 5.82 4.84 3.80
N PHE A 106 6.99 4.87 3.17
CA PHE A 106 8.23 4.35 3.73
C PHE A 106 8.57 4.99 5.07
N TRP A 107 8.60 6.31 5.13
CA TRP A 107 8.92 7.05 6.34
C TRP A 107 7.85 6.90 7.43
N LEU A 108 6.57 6.88 7.05
CA LEU A 108 5.48 6.64 7.99
C LEU A 108 5.59 5.26 8.64
N GLU A 109 5.94 4.23 7.87
CA GLU A 109 6.14 2.88 8.39
C GLU A 109 7.32 2.81 9.37
N LEU A 110 8.44 3.45 9.05
CA LEU A 110 9.58 3.53 9.97
C LEU A 110 9.24 4.29 11.25
N GLY A 111 8.53 5.42 11.14
CA GLY A 111 8.09 6.19 12.31
C GLY A 111 7.24 5.35 13.25
N THR A 112 6.21 4.69 12.73
CA THR A 112 5.35 3.80 13.54
C THR A 112 6.10 2.59 14.12
N ARG A 113 7.09 2.08 13.40
CA ARG A 113 7.95 1.01 13.90
C ARG A 113 8.78 1.46 15.09
N PHE A 114 9.45 2.59 14.98
CA PHE A 114 10.36 3.08 16.01
C PHE A 114 9.64 3.62 17.24
N GLU A 115 8.45 4.19 17.06
CA GLU A 115 7.56 4.53 18.18
C GLU A 115 7.20 3.29 19.01
N LYS A 116 6.93 2.17 18.33
CA LYS A 116 6.55 0.91 18.98
C LYS A 116 7.75 0.09 19.48
N TYR A 117 8.87 0.12 18.76
CA TYR A 117 10.07 -0.69 19.01
C TYR A 117 11.32 0.19 18.99
N SER A 118 11.58 0.89 20.08
CA SER A 118 12.72 1.83 20.20
C SER A 118 14.09 1.18 19.97
N ASN A 119 14.25 -0.10 20.31
CA ASN A 119 15.49 -0.85 20.06
C ASN A 119 15.75 -1.03 18.56
N ASP A 120 14.72 -1.03 17.73
CA ASP A 120 14.88 -1.17 16.28
C ASP A 120 15.45 0.10 15.66
N LEU A 121 15.13 1.28 16.21
CA LEU A 121 15.77 2.54 15.81
C LEU A 121 17.28 2.49 16.08
N ALA A 122 17.68 2.09 17.30
CA ALA A 122 19.07 1.96 17.65
C ALA A 122 19.81 0.97 16.73
N ALA A 123 19.20 -0.18 16.45
CA ALA A 123 19.75 -1.17 15.54
C ALA A 123 19.88 -0.63 14.10
N LEU A 124 18.90 0.16 13.64
CA LEU A 124 18.97 0.78 12.32
C LEU A 124 20.12 1.80 12.27
N ILE A 125 20.18 2.77 13.17
CA ILE A 125 21.21 3.81 13.19
C ILE A 125 22.62 3.22 13.29
N GLN A 126 22.78 2.13 14.03
CA GLN A 126 24.07 1.45 14.16
C GLN A 126 24.55 0.81 12.85
N ASN A 127 23.65 0.38 11.98
CA ASN A 127 23.99 -0.43 10.81
C ASN A 127 23.85 0.31 9.47
N VAL A 128 22.98 1.30 9.40
CA VAL A 128 22.71 2.05 8.17
C VAL A 128 22.45 3.52 8.46
N ASP A 129 22.89 4.38 7.57
CA ASP A 129 22.62 5.81 7.63
C ASP A 129 21.37 6.14 6.82
N LEU A 130 20.31 6.61 7.48
CA LEU A 130 19.09 7.13 6.88
C LEU A 130 18.84 8.60 7.19
N ASP A 131 19.83 9.28 7.80
CA ASP A 131 19.71 10.68 8.21
C ASP A 131 18.48 10.90 9.11
N ILE A 132 18.36 10.09 10.16
CA ILE A 132 17.34 10.16 11.20
C ILE A 132 17.91 9.81 12.56
N ASP A 133 17.44 10.48 13.60
CA ASP A 133 17.81 10.24 15.00
C ASP A 133 16.62 9.82 15.87
N SER A 134 15.40 9.95 15.33
CA SER A 134 14.17 9.68 16.07
C SER A 134 13.03 9.21 15.17
N ASP A 135 11.97 8.63 15.77
CA ASP A 135 10.69 8.37 15.14
C ASP A 135 10.04 9.65 14.58
N LYS A 136 10.22 10.78 15.27
CA LYS A 136 9.71 12.09 14.85
C LYS A 136 10.31 12.56 13.53
N ASP A 137 11.59 12.31 13.29
CA ASP A 137 12.23 12.65 12.02
C ASP A 137 11.59 11.88 10.87
N CYS A 138 11.25 10.62 11.11
CA CYS A 138 10.51 9.82 10.15
C CYS A 138 9.13 10.43 9.84
N TYR A 139 8.39 10.86 10.84
CA TYR A 139 7.08 11.49 10.63
C TYR A 139 7.18 12.83 9.90
N ILE A 140 8.20 13.63 10.19
CA ILE A 140 8.48 14.89 9.47
C ILE A 140 8.77 14.59 7.99
N LYS A 141 9.70 13.66 7.71
CA LYS A 141 10.02 13.24 6.34
C LYS A 141 8.80 12.66 5.62
N ALA A 142 7.95 11.89 6.32
CA ALA A 142 6.71 11.35 5.77
C ALA A 142 5.73 12.47 5.36
N ALA A 143 5.52 13.44 6.24
CA ALA A 143 4.62 14.57 5.98
C ALA A 143 5.11 15.43 4.81
N ASP A 144 6.41 15.69 4.73
CA ASP A 144 7.00 16.48 3.66
C ASP A 144 6.91 15.76 2.32
N CYS A 145 7.20 14.46 2.28
CA CYS A 145 7.03 13.64 1.08
C CYS A 145 5.55 13.58 0.64
N ALA A 146 4.62 13.40 1.57
CA ALA A 146 3.19 13.40 1.26
C ALA A 146 2.72 14.72 0.65
N ARG A 147 3.17 15.85 1.21
CA ARG A 147 2.88 17.18 0.67
C ARG A 147 3.41 17.34 -0.75
N GLN A 148 4.65 16.92 -0.99
CA GLN A 148 5.25 16.96 -2.33
C GLN A 148 4.49 16.08 -3.32
N ALA A 149 4.08 14.87 -2.89
CA ALA A 149 3.29 13.97 -3.72
C ALA A 149 1.97 14.62 -4.17
N ILE A 150 1.24 15.26 -3.25
CA ILE A 150 -0.02 15.96 -3.54
C ILE A 150 0.22 17.11 -4.52
N VAL A 151 1.19 17.99 -4.22
CA VAL A 151 1.49 19.15 -5.06
C VAL A 151 1.90 18.75 -6.48
N LYS A 152 2.77 17.75 -6.61
CA LYS A 152 3.28 17.30 -7.92
C LYS A 152 2.23 16.53 -8.73
N SER A 153 1.33 15.82 -8.08
CA SER A 153 0.27 15.07 -8.77
C SER A 153 -0.92 15.94 -9.16
N GLY A 154 -1.13 17.05 -8.46
CA GLY A 154 -2.36 17.82 -8.55
C GLY A 154 -3.59 17.07 -8.04
N ALA A 155 -3.39 15.99 -7.26
CA ALA A 155 -4.50 15.21 -6.72
C ALA A 155 -5.36 16.04 -5.76
N ALA A 156 -6.66 15.85 -5.86
CA ALA A 156 -7.65 16.48 -4.99
C ALA A 156 -8.72 15.45 -4.60
N PRO A 157 -9.32 15.58 -3.41
CA PRO A 157 -10.47 14.77 -3.04
C PRO A 157 -11.59 14.90 -4.05
N LEU A 158 -12.36 13.82 -4.23
CA LEU A 158 -13.59 13.86 -5.03
C LEU A 158 -14.62 14.76 -4.37
N THR A 159 -15.32 15.52 -5.17
CA THR A 159 -16.58 16.18 -4.77
C THR A 159 -17.68 15.12 -4.60
N GLU A 160 -18.77 15.50 -3.92
CA GLU A 160 -19.94 14.63 -3.79
C GLU A 160 -20.49 14.21 -5.16
N LEU A 161 -20.57 15.14 -6.11
CA LEU A 161 -21.03 14.86 -7.47
C LEU A 161 -20.12 13.85 -8.19
N GLU A 162 -18.82 14.01 -8.08
CA GLU A 162 -17.84 13.07 -8.65
C GLU A 162 -17.88 11.71 -7.93
N TRP A 163 -18.14 11.72 -6.62
CA TRP A 163 -18.25 10.50 -5.83
C TRP A 163 -19.42 9.63 -6.30
N TYR A 164 -20.59 10.22 -6.49
CA TYR A 164 -21.78 9.50 -6.95
C TYR A 164 -21.83 9.32 -8.48
N GLY A 165 -20.88 9.88 -9.22
CA GLY A 165 -20.78 9.68 -10.67
C GLY A 165 -21.70 10.52 -11.52
N GLY A 166 -22.49 11.41 -10.94
CA GLY A 166 -23.48 12.20 -11.68
C GLY A 166 -24.43 11.31 -12.48
N LYS A 167 -24.56 11.58 -13.79
CA LYS A 167 -25.35 10.74 -14.71
C LYS A 167 -24.56 9.55 -15.26
N ASP A 168 -23.26 9.51 -15.03
CA ASP A 168 -22.32 8.55 -15.61
C ASP A 168 -21.57 7.84 -14.51
N TYR A 169 -22.25 6.92 -13.87
CA TYR A 169 -21.83 6.15 -12.70
C TYR A 169 -20.45 5.50 -12.82
N PHE A 170 -20.04 5.13 -14.04
CA PHE A 170 -18.79 4.43 -14.30
C PHE A 170 -17.58 5.33 -14.55
N THR A 171 -17.78 6.62 -14.79
CA THR A 171 -16.71 7.51 -15.23
C THR A 171 -16.04 8.27 -14.09
N ALA A 172 -16.72 8.54 -12.99
CA ALA A 172 -16.18 9.36 -11.92
C ALA A 172 -15.30 8.54 -10.94
N PHE A 173 -15.90 7.76 -10.08
CA PHE A 173 -15.16 7.07 -9.03
C PHE A 173 -14.24 5.95 -9.54
N ASN A 174 -14.69 5.14 -10.48
CA ASN A 174 -13.94 4.00 -11.00
C ASN A 174 -12.95 4.36 -12.10
N SER A 175 -12.90 5.63 -12.50
CA SER A 175 -11.95 6.08 -13.51
C SER A 175 -10.64 6.50 -12.88
N ILE A 176 -9.53 5.90 -13.32
CA ILE A 176 -8.18 6.30 -12.94
C ILE A 176 -7.87 7.76 -13.36
N GLN A 177 -8.68 8.33 -14.27
CA GLN A 177 -8.50 9.70 -14.74
C GLN A 177 -8.99 10.75 -13.75
N THR A 178 -9.82 10.39 -12.78
CA THR A 178 -10.30 11.35 -11.78
C THR A 178 -9.14 11.94 -10.97
N SER A 179 -9.36 13.14 -10.44
CA SER A 179 -8.36 13.89 -9.67
C SER A 179 -7.88 13.16 -8.42
N ALA A 180 -8.75 12.37 -7.79
CA ALA A 180 -8.44 11.67 -6.55
C ALA A 180 -7.46 10.50 -6.71
N TRP A 181 -7.38 9.89 -7.89
CA TRP A 181 -6.47 8.79 -8.13
C TRP A 181 -5.10 9.30 -8.55
N MET A 182 -4.11 9.06 -7.73
CA MET A 182 -2.72 9.37 -8.05
C MET A 182 -2.07 8.27 -8.88
N TRP A 183 -2.36 7.02 -8.57
CA TRP A 183 -1.80 5.84 -9.23
C TRP A 183 -2.75 4.66 -9.08
N GLY A 184 -2.80 3.76 -10.06
CA GLY A 184 -3.64 2.58 -9.98
C GLY A 184 -3.36 1.56 -11.07
N GLY A 185 -3.74 0.32 -10.82
CA GLY A 185 -3.81 -0.73 -11.81
C GLY A 185 -5.11 -0.64 -12.61
N ILE A 186 -5.02 -0.82 -13.92
CA ILE A 186 -6.20 -0.94 -14.76
C ILE A 186 -6.62 -2.41 -14.80
N MET A 187 -7.82 -2.69 -14.29
CA MET A 187 -8.40 -4.01 -14.33
C MET A 187 -9.45 -4.06 -15.44
N ASN A 188 -9.31 -5.00 -16.36
CA ASN A 188 -10.26 -5.26 -17.43
C ASN A 188 -10.54 -6.76 -17.54
N LYS A 189 -11.50 -7.15 -18.39
CA LYS A 189 -11.86 -8.56 -18.58
C LYS A 189 -10.69 -9.44 -19.05
N GLU A 190 -9.75 -8.87 -19.75
CA GLU A 190 -8.57 -9.59 -20.27
C GLU A 190 -7.55 -9.88 -19.17
N ASN A 191 -7.47 -9.01 -18.15
CA ASN A 191 -6.55 -9.13 -17.03
C ASN A 191 -7.11 -9.96 -15.86
N ILE A 192 -8.42 -10.23 -15.85
CA ILE A 192 -9.09 -11.00 -14.81
C ILE A 192 -9.36 -12.42 -15.33
N HIS A 193 -8.40 -13.30 -15.16
CA HIS A 193 -8.50 -14.69 -15.62
C HIS A 193 -9.39 -15.56 -14.74
N SER A 194 -9.64 -15.19 -13.50
CA SER A 194 -10.48 -15.94 -12.59
C SER A 194 -11.16 -15.03 -11.58
N VAL A 195 -12.46 -14.99 -11.64
CA VAL A 195 -13.31 -14.24 -10.70
C VAL A 195 -13.22 -14.82 -9.28
N TRP A 196 -12.92 -16.10 -9.17
CA TRP A 196 -12.96 -16.85 -7.91
C TRP A 196 -11.75 -16.65 -7.01
N LEU A 197 -10.58 -16.35 -7.56
CA LEU A 197 -9.31 -16.37 -6.83
C LEU A 197 -8.55 -15.05 -6.85
N ASN A 198 -9.08 -14.00 -7.44
CA ASN A 198 -8.39 -12.71 -7.46
C ASN A 198 -8.86 -11.79 -6.30
N LEU A 199 -8.00 -10.86 -5.93
CA LEU A 199 -8.27 -9.92 -4.83
C LEU A 199 -9.54 -9.08 -5.08
N ALA A 200 -9.75 -8.64 -6.33
CA ALA A 200 -10.95 -7.88 -6.68
C ALA A 200 -12.23 -8.69 -6.47
N GLY A 201 -12.23 -9.97 -6.88
CA GLY A 201 -13.34 -10.89 -6.63
C GLY A 201 -13.63 -11.09 -5.15
N HIS A 202 -12.60 -11.04 -4.28
CA HIS A 202 -12.77 -11.13 -2.84
C HIS A 202 -13.27 -9.84 -2.18
N LEU A 203 -12.99 -8.68 -2.78
CA LEU A 203 -13.38 -7.39 -2.25
C LEU A 203 -14.71 -6.88 -2.80
N CYS A 204 -15.13 -7.38 -3.96
CA CYS A 204 -16.33 -6.95 -4.65
C CYS A 204 -17.51 -7.89 -4.37
N THR A 205 -18.70 -7.33 -4.23
CA THR A 205 -19.95 -8.09 -4.07
C THR A 205 -20.70 -8.28 -5.37
N GLU A 206 -20.26 -7.67 -6.47
CA GLU A 206 -20.88 -7.80 -7.78
C GLU A 206 -20.63 -9.17 -8.41
N GLN A 207 -21.62 -9.69 -9.10
CA GLN A 207 -21.53 -10.99 -9.79
C GLN A 207 -20.45 -11.03 -10.87
N THR A 208 -20.15 -9.89 -11.49
CA THR A 208 -19.19 -9.83 -12.61
C THR A 208 -17.74 -9.97 -12.13
N PHE A 209 -17.42 -9.46 -10.94
CA PHE A 209 -16.07 -9.42 -10.38
C PHE A 209 -15.96 -10.12 -9.04
N GLY A 210 -17.09 -10.36 -8.37
CA GLY A 210 -17.14 -10.90 -7.02
C GLY A 210 -17.34 -12.40 -6.99
N VAL A 211 -16.81 -13.05 -5.97
CA VAL A 211 -17.12 -14.44 -5.62
C VAL A 211 -18.53 -14.55 -5.03
N GLY A 212 -19.34 -13.58 -5.34
CA GLY A 212 -20.75 -13.66 -5.11
C GLY A 212 -21.16 -13.47 -3.66
N GLY A 213 -21.19 -12.24 -3.25
CA GLY A 213 -21.99 -11.90 -2.10
C GLY A 213 -23.41 -12.51 -2.23
N ILE A 214 -24.00 -12.41 -3.39
CA ILE A 214 -25.35 -12.93 -3.65
C ILE A 214 -25.36 -14.46 -3.78
N SER A 215 -24.41 -15.05 -4.48
CA SER A 215 -24.39 -16.50 -4.72
C SER A 215 -24.02 -17.32 -3.51
N TYR A 216 -23.26 -16.76 -2.57
CA TYR A 216 -22.77 -17.45 -1.38
C TYR A 216 -23.28 -16.83 -0.07
N GLY A 217 -24.14 -15.81 -0.13
CA GLY A 217 -24.72 -15.18 1.04
C GLY A 217 -23.73 -14.40 1.92
N ALA A 218 -22.51 -14.18 1.42
CA ALA A 218 -21.44 -13.51 2.17
C ALA A 218 -21.23 -12.06 1.66
N HIS A 219 -22.13 -11.17 2.04
CA HIS A 219 -21.98 -9.75 1.75
C HIS A 219 -20.85 -9.14 2.59
N ARG A 220 -20.02 -8.32 1.97
CA ARG A 220 -19.01 -7.54 2.67
C ARG A 220 -19.58 -6.16 2.95
N MET A 221 -19.57 -5.80 4.20
CA MET A 221 -20.20 -4.59 4.68
C MET A 221 -19.23 -3.81 5.56
N ILE A 222 -19.51 -2.53 5.71
CA ILE A 222 -18.85 -1.74 6.73
C ILE A 222 -19.16 -2.29 8.12
N SER A 223 -18.17 -2.29 9.02
CA SER A 223 -18.39 -2.60 10.42
C SER A 223 -19.39 -1.62 11.04
N LYS A 224 -20.32 -2.10 11.83
CA LYS A 224 -21.29 -1.27 12.57
C LYS A 224 -20.59 -0.17 13.37
N VAL A 225 -19.51 -0.51 14.07
CA VAL A 225 -18.71 0.45 14.86
C VAL A 225 -18.16 1.57 13.99
N LEU A 226 -17.64 1.25 12.81
CA LEU A 226 -17.12 2.27 11.87
C LEU A 226 -18.25 3.09 11.27
N PHE A 227 -19.37 2.47 10.91
CA PHE A 227 -20.54 3.17 10.37
C PHE A 227 -21.09 4.22 11.34
N GLU A 228 -21.20 3.84 12.62
CA GLU A 228 -21.69 4.74 13.68
C GLU A 228 -20.73 5.90 13.99
N GLN A 229 -19.44 5.76 13.66
CA GLN A 229 -18.44 6.83 13.81
C GLN A 229 -18.47 7.85 12.67
N ILE A 230 -19.11 7.54 11.54
CA ILE A 230 -19.27 8.49 10.44
C ILE A 230 -20.34 9.49 10.84
N SER A 231 -20.00 10.79 10.80
CA SER A 231 -20.97 11.85 11.09
C SER A 231 -22.17 11.78 10.16
N ASP A 232 -23.37 12.12 10.67
CA ASP A 232 -24.56 12.18 9.84
C ASP A 232 -24.51 13.31 8.80
N ASP A 233 -23.68 14.33 9.03
CA ASP A 233 -23.41 15.40 8.06
C ASP A 233 -22.43 15.00 6.95
N ASP A 234 -21.81 13.85 7.05
CA ASP A 234 -20.89 13.33 6.04
C ASP A 234 -21.69 12.60 4.96
N TRP A 235 -21.86 13.24 3.80
CA TRP A 235 -22.59 12.68 2.66
C TRP A 235 -22.04 11.32 2.20
N ARG A 236 -20.78 10.98 2.49
CA ARG A 236 -20.19 9.68 2.18
C ARG A 236 -20.83 8.54 2.98
N LYS A 237 -21.50 8.84 4.09
CA LYS A 237 -22.23 7.85 4.89
C LYS A 237 -23.35 7.20 4.09
N GLU A 238 -23.99 7.92 3.18
CA GLU A 238 -25.03 7.42 2.30
C GLU A 238 -24.55 6.38 1.30
N THR A 239 -23.23 6.25 1.11
CA THR A 239 -22.62 5.17 0.29
C THR A 239 -22.87 3.79 0.90
N TRP A 240 -23.08 3.74 2.21
CA TRP A 240 -23.20 2.50 2.96
C TRP A 240 -24.65 2.26 3.36
N ILE A 241 -25.08 1.00 3.28
CA ILE A 241 -26.35 0.59 3.89
C ILE A 241 -26.11 0.38 5.39
N ALA A 242 -27.02 0.89 6.21
CA ALA A 242 -26.94 0.71 7.64
C ALA A 242 -26.88 -0.80 8.00
N PRO A 243 -26.03 -1.19 8.96
CA PRO A 243 -25.84 -2.60 9.31
C PRO A 243 -27.13 -3.36 9.67
N GLU A 244 -28.13 -2.69 10.21
CA GLU A 244 -29.47 -3.23 10.49
C GLU A 244 -30.27 -3.57 9.22
N ASP A 245 -29.97 -2.95 8.12
CA ASP A 245 -30.58 -3.21 6.81
C ASP A 245 -29.79 -4.20 5.94
N ALA A 246 -28.79 -4.82 6.52
CA ALA A 246 -27.83 -5.70 5.84
C ALA A 246 -28.44 -6.84 5.03
N GLY A 247 -29.64 -7.28 5.36
CA GLY A 247 -30.35 -8.32 4.61
C GLY A 247 -30.95 -7.86 3.28
N LYS A 248 -30.97 -6.57 2.99
CA LYS A 248 -31.64 -6.01 1.81
C LYS A 248 -30.72 -5.84 0.61
N ALA A 249 -29.48 -5.43 0.84
CA ALA A 249 -28.48 -5.28 -0.21
C ALA A 249 -27.08 -5.16 0.37
N PRO A 250 -26.02 -5.41 -0.40
CA PRO A 250 -24.65 -5.13 0.02
C PRO A 250 -24.46 -3.64 0.31
N GLY A 251 -23.99 -3.31 1.49
CA GLY A 251 -23.72 -1.93 1.88
C GLY A 251 -22.37 -1.44 1.35
N THR A 252 -22.18 -1.45 0.05
CA THR A 252 -20.93 -0.97 -0.55
C THR A 252 -21.22 -0.03 -1.70
N LYS A 253 -20.34 0.91 -1.91
CA LYS A 253 -20.36 1.83 -3.05
C LYS A 253 -20.33 1.13 -4.41
N TYR A 254 -19.91 -0.11 -4.43
CA TYR A 254 -19.80 -0.93 -5.66
C TYR A 254 -21.06 -1.71 -5.98
N HIS A 255 -22.08 -1.58 -5.14
CA HIS A 255 -23.36 -2.18 -5.41
C HIS A 255 -24.20 -1.19 -6.23
N THR A 256 -24.55 -1.58 -7.42
CA THR A 256 -25.51 -0.88 -8.32
C THR A 256 -26.80 -1.64 -8.38
#